data_4b99a343bc4876286c4f288647616ceb
#
_entry.id   4b99a343bc4876286c4f288647616ceb
#
_cell.length_a   1.000
_cell.length_b   1.000
_cell.length_c   1.000
_cell.angle_alpha   90.00
_cell.angle_beta   90.00
_cell.angle_gamma   90.00
#
_symmetry.space_group_name_H-M   'P 1'
#
loop_
_entity.id
_entity.type
_entity.pdbx_description
1 polymer ?
#
loop_
_entity_poly.entity_id
_entity_poly.type
_entity_poly.pdbx_seq_one_letter_code
_entity_poly.pdbx_strand_id
1 'polypeptide(L)'
;MALRARRPPDPLRDHLVEVRRHLLRLHKALIDSERPLYEQRTGPISNMQLLQALLEDPFFAWLRPFSGLISSIDAALSDDEPVTRDQARGFVDHAGALVSGSAEADENAARFVQVRQRDPAVLFAQTELHRRIAEALRWLDAPG
;
A
#
# COMPACT_ATOMS: atom_id res chain seq x y z
N MET A 1 11.18 -25.99 27.72
CA MET A 1 11.01 -24.72 26.99
C MET A 1 10.52 -25.02 25.59
N ALA A 2 9.31 -24.63 25.30
CA ALA A 2 8.78 -24.85 23.96
C ALA A 2 9.53 -23.92 22.98
N LEU A 3 10.37 -24.51 22.17
CA LEU A 3 10.97 -23.80 21.07
C LEU A 3 9.86 -23.53 20.07
N ARG A 4 9.60 -22.26 19.80
CA ARG A 4 8.75 -21.90 18.66
C ARG A 4 9.32 -22.59 17.43
N ALA A 5 8.53 -23.49 16.87
CA ALA A 5 8.88 -24.04 15.58
C ALA A 5 9.07 -22.89 14.60
N ARG A 6 10.27 -22.76 14.04
CA ARG A 6 10.49 -21.81 12.95
C ARG A 6 9.56 -22.19 11.81
N ARG A 7 8.84 -21.22 11.26
CA ARG A 7 8.10 -21.44 10.03
C ARG A 7 9.09 -21.89 8.95
N PRO A 8 8.73 -22.88 8.13
CA PRO A 8 9.53 -23.21 6.96
C PRO A 8 9.75 -21.97 6.11
N PRO A 9 10.86 -21.86 5.38
CA PRO A 9 11.04 -20.77 4.42
C PRO A 9 9.83 -20.69 3.49
N ASP A 10 9.29 -19.50 3.37
CA ASP A 10 8.13 -19.24 2.52
C ASP A 10 8.39 -17.98 1.68
N PRO A 11 9.06 -18.15 0.52
CA PRO A 11 9.38 -17.02 -0.35
C PRO A 11 8.16 -16.25 -0.81
N LEU A 12 7.04 -16.93 -1.05
CA LEU A 12 5.79 -16.30 -1.46
C LEU A 12 5.31 -15.33 -0.39
N ARG A 13 5.28 -15.78 0.86
CA ARG A 13 4.92 -14.95 1.99
C ARG A 13 5.89 -13.77 2.15
N ASP A 14 7.18 -14.02 2.01
CA ASP A 14 8.21 -12.99 2.16
C ASP A 14 8.06 -11.88 1.12
N HIS A 15 7.79 -12.23 -0.15
CA HIS A 15 7.53 -11.24 -1.18
C HIS A 15 6.27 -10.42 -0.89
N LEU A 16 5.21 -11.07 -0.42
CA LEU A 16 3.97 -10.37 -0.10
C LEU A 16 4.15 -9.43 1.10
N VAL A 17 4.88 -9.87 2.12
CA VAL A 17 5.22 -9.04 3.29
C VAL A 17 6.00 -7.79 2.86
N GLU A 18 6.96 -7.93 1.95
CA GLU A 18 7.76 -6.79 1.46
C GLU A 18 6.91 -5.82 0.63
N VAL A 19 6.04 -6.32 -0.24
CA VAL A 19 5.11 -5.47 -0.99
C VAL A 19 4.19 -4.71 -0.02
N ARG A 20 3.64 -5.40 0.98
CA ARG A 20 2.81 -4.77 2.01
C ARG A 20 3.56 -3.67 2.76
N ARG A 21 4.80 -3.94 3.15
CA ARG A 21 5.63 -2.96 3.87
C ARG A 21 5.81 -1.67 3.06
N HIS A 22 6.13 -1.81 1.79
CA HIS A 22 6.35 -0.65 0.92
C HIS A 22 5.05 0.06 0.55
N LEU A 23 3.96 -0.69 0.43
CA LEU A 23 2.62 -0.11 0.25
C LEU A 23 2.22 0.73 1.47
N LEU A 24 2.51 0.24 2.67
CA LEU A 24 2.25 0.97 3.91
C LEU A 24 3.09 2.25 4.01
N ARG A 25 4.35 2.20 3.59
CA ARG A 25 5.22 3.39 3.56
C ARG A 25 4.71 4.45 2.59
N LEU A 26 4.27 4.03 1.41
CA LEU A 26 3.67 4.94 0.43
C LEU A 26 2.39 5.56 0.99
N HIS A 27 1.53 4.76 1.58
CA HIS A 27 0.28 5.23 2.19
C HIS A 27 0.56 6.29 3.26
N LYS A 28 1.54 6.05 4.13
CA LYS A 28 1.94 7.01 5.14
C LYS A 28 2.47 8.31 4.51
N ALA A 29 3.30 8.21 3.50
CA ALA A 29 3.84 9.39 2.79
C ALA A 29 2.72 10.20 2.15
N LEU A 30 1.72 9.55 1.57
CA LEU A 30 0.55 10.21 0.98
C LEU A 30 -0.26 10.95 2.03
N ILE A 31 -0.51 10.32 3.18
CA ILE A 31 -1.23 10.96 4.29
C ILE A 31 -0.44 12.17 4.80
N ASP A 32 0.84 12.03 5.03
CA ASP A 32 1.70 13.10 5.52
C ASP A 32 1.75 14.28 4.55
N SER A 33 1.69 14.02 3.24
CA SER A 33 1.65 15.06 2.21
C SER A 33 0.30 15.77 2.12
N GLU A 34 -0.79 15.05 2.33
CA GLU A 34 -2.15 15.60 2.21
C GLU A 34 -2.64 16.31 3.49
N ARG A 35 -2.13 15.89 4.66
CA ARG A 35 -2.58 16.45 5.94
C ARG A 35 -2.45 17.97 6.03
N PRO A 36 -1.31 18.59 5.64
CA PRO A 36 -1.21 20.06 5.70
C PRO A 36 -2.24 20.77 4.85
N LEU A 37 -2.59 20.23 3.69
CA LEU A 37 -3.62 20.81 2.82
C LEU A 37 -5.00 20.72 3.46
N TYR A 38 -5.29 19.61 4.13
CA TYR A 38 -6.53 19.43 4.87
C TYR A 38 -6.61 20.43 6.02
N GLU A 39 -5.52 20.58 6.77
CA GLU A 39 -5.45 21.50 7.93
C GLU A 39 -5.55 22.98 7.52
N GLN A 40 -5.23 23.32 6.27
CA GLN A 40 -5.48 24.67 5.74
C GLN A 40 -6.97 25.02 5.74
N ARG A 41 -7.83 24.00 5.58
CA ARG A 41 -9.29 24.19 5.58
C ARG A 41 -9.90 24.11 6.97
N THR A 42 -9.38 23.22 7.81
CA THR A 42 -9.98 22.87 9.08
C THR A 42 -9.28 23.47 10.30
N GLY A 43 -8.05 23.97 10.11
CA GLY A 43 -7.13 24.21 11.21
C GLY A 43 -6.43 22.93 11.65
N PRO A 44 -5.46 23.04 12.59
CA PRO A 44 -4.72 21.88 13.08
C PRO A 44 -5.64 20.82 13.67
N ILE A 45 -5.36 19.55 13.41
CA ILE A 45 -6.12 18.42 13.90
C ILE A 45 -5.23 17.45 14.68
N SER A 46 -5.83 16.75 15.65
CA SER A 46 -5.17 15.69 16.39
C SER A 46 -5.03 14.42 15.55
N ASN A 47 -4.20 13.49 16.01
CA ASN A 47 -4.07 12.20 15.31
C ASN A 47 -5.40 11.42 15.31
N MET A 48 -6.21 11.53 16.38
CA MET A 48 -7.52 10.88 16.42
C MET A 48 -8.48 11.50 15.40
N GLN A 49 -8.46 12.82 15.26
CA GLN A 49 -9.27 13.52 14.25
C GLN A 49 -8.80 13.16 12.84
N LEU A 50 -7.49 13.02 12.63
CA LEU A 50 -6.95 12.57 11.34
C LEU A 50 -7.46 11.17 11.02
N LEU A 51 -7.39 10.24 11.96
CA LEU A 51 -7.88 8.88 11.75
C LEU A 51 -9.36 8.88 11.36
N GLN A 52 -10.17 9.67 12.05
CA GLN A 52 -11.58 9.79 11.73
C GLN A 52 -11.81 10.37 10.33
N ALA A 53 -11.03 11.38 9.95
CA ALA A 53 -11.12 11.99 8.62
C ALA A 53 -10.70 11.00 7.53
N LEU A 54 -9.64 10.21 7.77
CA LEU A 54 -9.22 9.16 6.83
C LEU A 54 -10.33 8.14 6.56
N LEU A 55 -11.14 7.85 7.57
CA LEU A 55 -12.23 6.87 7.45
C LEU A 55 -13.48 7.48 6.80
N GLU A 56 -13.77 8.75 7.02
CA GLU A 56 -15.10 9.31 6.73
C GLU A 56 -15.08 10.53 5.81
N ASP A 57 -14.00 11.32 5.79
CA ASP A 57 -14.01 12.58 5.05
C ASP A 57 -13.76 12.36 3.55
N PRO A 58 -14.57 12.98 2.68
CA PRO A 58 -14.36 12.89 1.22
C PRO A 58 -12.98 13.33 0.74
N PHE A 59 -12.31 14.23 1.46
CA PHE A 59 -10.97 14.70 1.09
C PHE A 59 -9.97 13.54 1.01
N PHE A 60 -10.09 12.55 1.89
CA PHE A 60 -9.20 11.39 1.96
C PHE A 60 -9.76 10.15 1.26
N ALA A 61 -10.91 10.25 0.60
CA ALA A 61 -11.57 9.09 -0.01
C ALA A 61 -10.67 8.36 -1.01
N TRP A 62 -9.84 9.10 -1.74
CA TRP A 62 -8.95 8.52 -2.76
C TRP A 62 -7.84 7.64 -2.17
N LEU A 63 -7.56 7.76 -0.87
CA LEU A 63 -6.58 6.93 -0.16
C LEU A 63 -7.16 5.59 0.34
N ARG A 64 -8.47 5.44 0.38
CA ARG A 64 -9.11 4.23 0.91
C ARG A 64 -8.80 2.96 0.12
N PRO A 65 -8.65 2.98 -1.22
CA PRO A 65 -8.19 1.79 -1.93
C PRO A 65 -6.83 1.28 -1.44
N PHE A 66 -5.91 2.17 -1.04
CA PHE A 66 -4.62 1.78 -0.47
C PHE A 66 -4.79 1.08 0.88
N SER A 67 -5.53 1.68 1.81
CA SER A 67 -5.76 1.08 3.12
C SER A 67 -6.58 -0.21 3.03
N GLY A 68 -7.53 -0.27 2.10
CA GLY A 68 -8.31 -1.48 1.85
C GLY A 68 -7.45 -2.64 1.37
N LEU A 69 -6.53 -2.38 0.45
CA LEU A 69 -5.62 -3.41 -0.02
C LEU A 69 -4.67 -3.88 1.10
N ILE A 70 -4.11 -2.94 1.88
CA ILE A 70 -3.27 -3.27 3.02
C ILE A 70 -4.03 -4.19 3.99
N SER A 71 -5.27 -3.85 4.33
CA SER A 71 -6.11 -4.66 5.22
C SER A 71 -6.38 -6.05 4.66
N SER A 72 -6.61 -6.16 3.35
CA SER A 72 -6.84 -7.44 2.69
C SER A 72 -5.60 -8.33 2.73
N ILE A 73 -4.43 -7.75 2.51
CA ILE A 73 -3.16 -8.47 2.61
C ILE A 73 -2.93 -8.93 4.06
N ASP A 74 -3.19 -8.05 5.04
CA ASP A 74 -3.04 -8.39 6.45
C ASP A 74 -3.94 -9.55 6.85
N ALA A 75 -5.19 -9.55 6.40
CA ALA A 75 -6.12 -10.63 6.66
C ALA A 75 -5.62 -11.96 6.08
N ALA A 76 -5.13 -11.94 4.85
CA ALA A 76 -4.59 -13.15 4.22
C ALA A 76 -3.33 -13.67 4.92
N LEU A 77 -2.44 -12.77 5.35
CA LEU A 77 -1.21 -13.16 6.06
C LEU A 77 -1.48 -13.67 7.47
N SER A 78 -2.60 -13.27 8.08
CA SER A 78 -3.01 -13.69 9.43
C SER A 78 -3.86 -14.95 9.44
N ASP A 79 -4.29 -15.42 8.27
CA ASP A 79 -5.11 -16.61 8.14
C ASP A 79 -4.29 -17.88 8.49
N ASP A 80 -4.95 -18.88 9.04
CA ASP A 80 -4.34 -20.20 9.29
C ASP A 80 -3.97 -20.91 7.99
N GLU A 81 -4.76 -20.69 6.95
CA GLU A 81 -4.48 -21.20 5.61
C GLU A 81 -3.34 -20.40 4.96
N PRO A 82 -2.33 -21.06 4.37
CA PRO A 82 -1.27 -20.35 3.66
C PRO A 82 -1.80 -19.57 2.47
N VAL A 83 -1.21 -18.41 2.19
CA VAL A 83 -1.53 -17.63 0.99
C VAL A 83 -1.14 -18.44 -0.24
N THR A 84 -2.06 -18.54 -1.21
CA THR A 84 -1.79 -19.20 -2.49
C THR A 84 -1.06 -18.26 -3.45
N ARG A 85 -0.41 -18.84 -4.48
CA ARG A 85 0.24 -18.04 -5.53
C ARG A 85 -0.78 -17.13 -6.22
N ASP A 86 -1.98 -17.63 -6.50
CA ASP A 86 -3.01 -16.84 -7.17
C ASP A 86 -3.47 -15.67 -6.32
N GLN A 87 -3.64 -15.87 -5.01
CA GLN A 87 -3.97 -14.79 -4.09
C GLN A 87 -2.87 -13.73 -4.05
N ALA A 88 -1.63 -14.16 -3.91
CA ALA A 88 -0.48 -13.26 -3.87
C ALA A 88 -0.35 -12.47 -5.16
N ARG A 89 -0.52 -13.13 -6.32
CA ARG A 89 -0.49 -12.44 -7.60
C ARG A 89 -1.60 -11.39 -7.70
N GLY A 90 -2.80 -11.72 -7.26
CA GLY A 90 -3.91 -10.77 -7.24
C GLY A 90 -3.59 -9.53 -6.41
N PHE A 91 -3.00 -9.70 -5.23
CA PHE A 91 -2.59 -8.58 -4.38
C PHE A 91 -1.49 -7.75 -5.03
N VAL A 92 -0.48 -8.39 -5.60
CA VAL A 92 0.64 -7.70 -6.26
C VAL A 92 0.16 -6.94 -7.49
N ASP A 93 -0.70 -7.53 -8.30
CA ASP A 93 -1.29 -6.87 -9.47
C ASP A 93 -2.15 -5.68 -9.05
N HIS A 94 -2.93 -5.83 -7.98
CA HIS A 94 -3.75 -4.72 -7.45
C HIS A 94 -2.88 -3.57 -6.97
N ALA A 95 -1.79 -3.87 -6.24
CA ALA A 95 -0.83 -2.86 -5.82
C ALA A 95 -0.23 -2.13 -7.03
N GLY A 96 0.15 -2.87 -8.07
CA GLY A 96 0.66 -2.30 -9.32
C GLY A 96 -0.33 -1.35 -9.98
N ALA A 97 -1.60 -1.73 -10.01
CA ALA A 97 -2.66 -0.89 -10.58
C ALA A 97 -2.84 0.41 -9.79
N LEU A 98 -2.81 0.34 -8.45
CA LEU A 98 -2.95 1.54 -7.61
C LEU A 98 -1.80 2.53 -7.80
N VAL A 99 -0.58 2.05 -8.06
CA VAL A 99 0.60 2.91 -8.16
C VAL A 99 1.04 3.21 -9.59
N SER A 100 0.30 2.75 -10.59
CA SER A 100 0.62 3.02 -12.00
C SER A 100 0.57 4.51 -12.34
N GLY A 101 -0.25 5.27 -11.62
CA GLY A 101 -0.23 6.73 -11.67
C GLY A 101 -0.61 7.33 -13.01
N SER A 102 -1.47 6.67 -13.78
CA SER A 102 -2.00 7.26 -15.02
C SER A 102 -3.07 8.27 -14.67
N ALA A 103 -2.81 9.55 -14.93
CA ALA A 103 -3.76 10.64 -14.69
C ALA A 103 -5.02 10.51 -15.55
N GLU A 104 -4.99 9.70 -16.59
CA GLU A 104 -6.12 9.49 -17.50
C GLU A 104 -7.09 8.43 -17.00
N ALA A 105 -6.70 7.60 -16.02
CA ALA A 105 -7.49 6.46 -15.59
C ALA A 105 -8.72 6.87 -14.78
N ASP A 106 -8.57 7.76 -13.79
CA ASP A 106 -9.65 8.26 -12.94
C ASP A 106 -9.17 9.42 -12.06
N GLU A 107 -10.09 9.98 -11.26
CA GLU A 107 -9.78 11.08 -10.34
C GLU A 107 -8.74 10.70 -9.27
N ASN A 108 -8.77 9.44 -8.81
CA ASN A 108 -7.82 8.95 -7.81
C ASN A 108 -6.41 8.91 -8.39
N ALA A 109 -6.26 8.44 -9.62
CA ALA A 109 -4.97 8.41 -10.30
C ALA A 109 -4.45 9.84 -10.54
N ALA A 110 -5.32 10.75 -10.93
CA ALA A 110 -4.96 12.17 -11.12
C ALA A 110 -4.46 12.79 -9.82
N ARG A 111 -5.13 12.52 -8.71
CA ARG A 111 -4.72 13.01 -7.38
C ARG A 111 -3.36 12.46 -6.99
N PHE A 112 -3.15 11.17 -7.21
CA PHE A 112 -1.86 10.52 -6.94
C PHE A 112 -0.71 11.20 -7.71
N VAL A 113 -0.92 11.47 -9.00
CA VAL A 113 0.08 12.15 -9.83
C VAL A 113 0.40 13.54 -9.28
N GLN A 114 -0.61 14.31 -8.86
CA GLN A 114 -0.41 15.63 -8.28
C GLN A 114 0.46 15.58 -7.01
N VAL A 115 0.16 14.64 -6.11
CA VAL A 115 0.89 14.51 -4.85
C VAL A 115 2.33 14.07 -5.12
N ARG A 116 2.52 13.11 -6.03
CA ARG A 116 3.84 12.62 -6.41
C ARG A 116 4.71 13.73 -7.00
N GLN A 117 4.14 14.59 -7.83
CA GLN A 117 4.86 15.71 -8.43
C GLN A 117 5.26 16.77 -7.42
N ARG A 118 4.44 16.93 -6.38
CA ARG A 118 4.65 17.93 -5.33
C ARG A 118 5.62 17.48 -4.26
N ASP A 119 5.65 16.18 -3.95
CA ASP A 119 6.34 15.65 -2.76
C ASP A 119 7.35 14.57 -3.15
N PRO A 120 8.67 14.89 -3.04
CA PRO A 120 9.73 13.92 -3.35
C PRO A 120 9.69 12.65 -2.49
N ALA A 121 9.19 12.74 -1.25
CA ALA A 121 9.08 11.56 -0.38
C ALA A 121 8.05 10.56 -0.95
N VAL A 122 6.98 11.06 -1.53
CA VAL A 122 5.98 10.23 -2.21
C VAL A 122 6.58 9.57 -3.45
N LEU A 123 7.31 10.31 -4.25
CA LEU A 123 7.97 9.76 -5.43
C LEU A 123 8.96 8.66 -5.07
N PHE A 124 9.75 8.88 -4.02
CA PHE A 124 10.70 7.87 -3.53
C PHE A 124 10.00 6.60 -3.06
N ALA A 125 8.95 6.75 -2.23
CA ALA A 125 8.18 5.61 -1.73
C ALA A 125 7.52 4.83 -2.87
N GLN A 126 6.99 5.52 -3.88
CA GLN A 126 6.42 4.90 -5.06
C GLN A 126 7.47 4.09 -5.83
N THR A 127 8.65 4.66 -6.05
CA THR A 127 9.74 3.99 -6.78
C THR A 127 10.17 2.71 -6.07
N GLU A 128 10.29 2.75 -4.74
CA GLU A 128 10.64 1.58 -3.94
C GLU A 128 9.55 0.50 -4.03
N LEU A 129 8.30 0.89 -3.97
CA LEU A 129 7.18 -0.05 -4.11
C LEU A 129 7.18 -0.70 -5.52
N HIS A 130 7.37 0.09 -6.56
CA HIS A 130 7.47 -0.44 -7.93
C HIS A 130 8.57 -1.50 -8.05
N ARG A 131 9.71 -1.26 -7.43
CA ARG A 131 10.82 -2.22 -7.42
C ARG A 131 10.40 -3.54 -6.77
N ARG A 132 9.74 -3.46 -5.61
CA ARG A 132 9.30 -4.65 -4.88
C ARG A 132 8.21 -5.42 -5.64
N ILE A 133 7.30 -4.69 -6.28
CA ILE A 133 6.28 -5.31 -7.13
C ILE A 133 6.96 -6.06 -8.29
N ALA A 134 7.92 -5.44 -8.95
CA ALA A 134 8.63 -6.06 -10.07
C ALA A 134 9.39 -7.33 -9.61
N GLU A 135 10.05 -7.28 -8.46
CA GLU A 135 10.73 -8.46 -7.89
C GLU A 135 9.75 -9.59 -7.60
N ALA A 136 8.61 -9.27 -6.99
CA ALA A 136 7.58 -10.27 -6.68
C ALA A 136 7.01 -10.90 -7.96
N LEU A 137 6.73 -10.11 -8.97
CA LEU A 137 6.22 -10.61 -10.25
C LEU A 137 7.23 -11.50 -10.95
N ARG A 138 8.51 -11.12 -10.97
CA ARG A 138 9.57 -11.95 -11.56
C ARG A 138 9.65 -13.30 -10.86
N TRP A 139 9.56 -13.31 -9.53
CA TRP A 139 9.59 -14.55 -8.78
C TRP A 139 8.34 -15.40 -9.05
N LEU A 140 7.15 -14.78 -9.12
CA LEU A 140 5.89 -15.47 -9.42
C LEU A 140 5.88 -16.06 -10.83
N ASP A 141 6.53 -15.41 -11.78
CA ASP A 141 6.59 -15.85 -13.18
C ASP A 141 7.75 -16.81 -13.46
N ALA A 142 8.67 -16.98 -12.53
CA ALA A 142 9.80 -17.89 -12.71
C ALA A 142 9.31 -19.34 -12.79
N PRO A 143 9.90 -20.15 -13.71
CA PRO A 143 9.59 -21.58 -13.74
C PRO A 143 9.99 -22.22 -12.43
N GLY A 144 9.05 -22.89 -11.81
CA GLY A 144 9.20 -23.50 -10.49
C GLY A 144 10.00 -24.76 -10.46
#